data_08518cc58879dcb68762b788dea45e56
#
_entry.id   08518cc58879dcb68762b788dea45e56
#
_cell.length_a   1.000
_cell.length_b   1.000
_cell.length_c   1.000
_cell.angle_alpha   90.00
_cell.angle_beta   90.00
_cell.angle_gamma   90.00
#
_symmetry.space_group_name_H-M   'P 1'
#
loop_
_entity.id
_entity.type
_entity.pdbx_description
1 polymer ?
#
loop_
_entity_poly.entity_id
_entity_poly.type
_entity_poly.pdbx_seq_one_letter_code
_entity_poly.pdbx_strand_id
1 'polypeptide(L)'
;MPSKVAKNRTDHDVNVLYSGRLIQYPESQGMNLERFDRRLFRIDNGIPVMQSEYTHDPAKLPQKEDGTLWITPKLIATLYAGVRNDFVFPASHPGDGAFYKKDEHAPQHVTYLRRPSVLVGYPS
;
A
#
# COMPACT_ATOMS: atom_id res chain seq x y z
N MET A 1 -16.95 22.33 0.93
CA MET A 1 -15.77 21.45 1.10
C MET A 1 -16.05 20.13 0.45
N PRO A 2 -15.23 19.67 -0.49
CA PRO A 2 -15.41 18.33 -1.00
C PRO A 2 -15.16 17.33 0.13
N SER A 3 -16.03 16.32 0.21
CA SER A 3 -15.83 15.20 1.12
C SER A 3 -14.58 14.44 0.72
N LYS A 4 -13.75 14.08 1.70
CA LYS A 4 -12.62 13.20 1.43
C LYS A 4 -13.15 11.80 1.15
N VAL A 5 -12.69 11.20 0.07
CA VAL A 5 -13.05 9.84 -0.32
C VAL A 5 -11.78 9.00 -0.52
N ALA A 6 -11.92 7.71 -0.35
CA ALA A 6 -10.87 6.77 -0.70
C ALA A 6 -11.36 5.88 -1.85
N LYS A 7 -10.48 5.65 -2.82
CA LYS A 7 -10.75 4.78 -3.96
C LYS A 7 -9.76 3.62 -3.97
N ASN A 8 -10.27 2.41 -4.09
CA ASN A 8 -9.44 1.20 -4.02
C ASN A 8 -8.86 0.87 -5.39
N ARG A 9 -7.54 0.81 -5.44
CA ARG A 9 -6.77 0.44 -6.64
C ARG A 9 -5.91 -0.79 -6.39
N THR A 10 -6.37 -1.67 -5.52
CA THR A 10 -5.77 -2.99 -5.29
C THR A 10 -6.57 -4.06 -6.02
N ASP A 11 -6.05 -5.27 -6.04
CA ASP A 11 -6.66 -6.41 -6.71
C ASP A 11 -7.65 -7.19 -5.81
N HIS A 12 -8.00 -6.64 -4.67
CA HIS A 12 -8.96 -7.25 -3.74
C HIS A 12 -9.77 -6.18 -3.03
N ASP A 13 -10.91 -6.56 -2.46
CA ASP A 13 -11.71 -5.67 -1.65
C ASP A 13 -10.93 -5.25 -0.40
N VAL A 14 -11.06 -3.99 -0.01
CA VAL A 14 -10.49 -3.46 1.23
C VAL A 14 -11.62 -3.01 2.13
N ASN A 15 -11.70 -3.59 3.33
CA ASN A 15 -12.72 -3.29 4.30
C ASN A 15 -12.06 -2.68 5.54
N VAL A 16 -12.54 -1.53 5.97
CA VAL A 16 -12.03 -0.85 7.16
C VAL A 16 -13.10 -0.83 8.23
N LEU A 17 -12.81 -1.45 9.37
CA LEU A 17 -13.68 -1.43 10.54
C LEU A 17 -13.23 -0.31 11.48
N TYR A 18 -14.04 0.74 11.57
CA TYR A 18 -13.73 1.90 12.39
C TYR A 18 -14.97 2.34 13.17
N SER A 19 -14.82 2.49 14.49
CA SER A 19 -15.91 2.94 15.37
C SER A 19 -17.19 2.11 15.23
N GLY A 20 -17.05 0.77 15.11
CA GLY A 20 -18.20 -0.12 14.92
C GLY A 20 -18.83 -0.10 13.55
N ARG A 21 -18.25 0.65 12.60
CA ARG A 21 -18.75 0.76 11.23
C ARG A 21 -17.78 0.08 10.27
N LEU A 22 -18.31 -0.75 9.39
CA LEU A 22 -17.54 -1.39 8.33
C LEU A 22 -17.67 -0.55 7.06
N ILE A 23 -16.54 0.02 6.62
CA ILE A 23 -16.48 0.78 5.37
C ILE A 23 -15.87 -0.12 4.33
N GLN A 24 -16.59 -0.35 3.23
CA GLN A 24 -16.16 -1.25 2.18
C GLN A 24 -15.67 -0.45 0.97
N TYR A 25 -14.46 -0.80 0.52
CA TYR A 25 -13.87 -0.26 -0.70
C TYR A 25 -13.72 -1.42 -1.68
N PRO A 26 -14.67 -1.58 -2.62
CA PRO A 26 -14.62 -2.71 -3.56
C PRO A 26 -13.40 -2.65 -4.46
N GLU A 27 -12.95 -3.83 -4.87
CA GLU A 27 -11.91 -3.99 -5.88
C GLU A 27 -12.23 -3.16 -7.12
N SER A 28 -11.21 -2.45 -7.63
CA SER A 28 -11.34 -1.66 -8.85
C SER A 28 -10.82 -2.48 -10.02
N GLN A 29 -11.72 -2.85 -10.94
CA GLN A 29 -11.33 -3.56 -12.15
C GLN A 29 -10.48 -2.67 -13.05
N GLY A 30 -9.45 -3.27 -13.67
CA GLY A 30 -8.69 -2.64 -14.74
C GLY A 30 -7.46 -1.86 -14.30
N MET A 31 -7.02 -1.97 -13.05
CA MET A 31 -5.74 -1.40 -12.66
C MET A 31 -4.73 -2.47 -12.31
N ASN A 32 -4.09 -2.95 -13.33
CA ASN A 32 -2.82 -3.62 -13.13
C ASN A 32 -1.76 -2.56 -12.86
N LEU A 33 -1.47 -2.37 -11.59
CA LEU A 33 -0.24 -1.66 -11.22
C LEU A 33 0.90 -2.65 -11.48
N GLU A 34 1.23 -2.84 -12.74
CA GLU A 34 2.29 -3.75 -13.14
C GLU A 34 3.60 -3.25 -12.55
N ARG A 35 4.28 -4.16 -11.87
CA ARG A 35 5.62 -3.92 -11.36
C ARG A 35 6.55 -4.98 -11.91
N PHE A 36 7.76 -4.59 -12.16
CA PHE A 36 8.83 -5.50 -12.53
C PHE A 36 9.72 -5.72 -11.30
N ASP A 37 9.90 -6.98 -10.93
CA ASP A 37 10.74 -7.39 -9.81
C ASP A 37 12.01 -8.03 -10.37
N ARG A 38 13.15 -7.46 -10.04
CA ARG A 38 14.46 -8.01 -10.38
C ARG A 38 15.22 -8.30 -9.10
N ARG A 39 15.69 -9.53 -8.96
CA ARG A 39 16.49 -9.95 -7.82
C ARG A 39 17.95 -10.04 -8.20
N LEU A 40 18.78 -9.34 -7.46
CA LEU A 40 20.23 -9.35 -7.63
C LEU A 40 20.87 -10.06 -6.44
N PHE A 41 21.57 -11.15 -6.75
CA PHE A 41 22.32 -11.89 -5.74
C PHE A 41 23.80 -11.63 -5.91
N ARG A 42 24.49 -11.30 -4.82
CA ARG A 42 25.93 -11.10 -4.82
C ARG A 42 26.55 -11.60 -3.52
N ILE A 43 27.85 -11.87 -3.57
CA ILE A 43 28.65 -12.17 -2.39
C ILE A 43 29.45 -10.91 -2.07
N ASP A 44 29.10 -10.26 -0.98
CA ASP A 44 29.78 -9.05 -0.50
C ASP A 44 30.57 -9.40 0.75
N ASN A 45 31.90 -9.22 0.72
CA ASN A 45 32.78 -9.54 1.82
C ASN A 45 32.63 -11.00 2.34
N GLY A 46 32.38 -11.94 1.42
CA GLY A 46 32.14 -13.33 1.77
C GLY A 46 30.75 -13.64 2.29
N ILE A 47 29.86 -12.67 2.30
CA ILE A 47 28.48 -12.82 2.83
C ILE A 47 27.49 -12.81 1.67
N PRO A 48 26.57 -13.80 1.58
CA PRO A 48 25.51 -13.74 0.58
C PRO A 48 24.54 -12.59 0.86
N VAL A 49 24.32 -11.74 -0.15
CA VAL A 49 23.40 -10.59 -0.06
C VAL A 49 22.46 -10.61 -1.24
N MET A 50 21.16 -10.50 -0.97
CA MET A 50 20.12 -10.39 -1.99
C MET A 50 19.53 -8.99 -1.98
N GLN A 51 19.44 -8.37 -3.14
CA GLN A 51 18.79 -7.08 -3.30
C GLN A 51 17.67 -7.21 -4.32
N SER A 52 16.49 -6.75 -3.96
CA SER A 52 15.36 -6.66 -4.90
C SER A 52 15.27 -5.25 -5.47
N GLU A 53 15.09 -5.17 -6.79
CA GLU A 53 14.79 -3.93 -7.48
C GLU A 53 13.38 -4.01 -8.04
N TYR A 54 12.60 -2.95 -7.85
CA TYR A 54 11.24 -2.87 -8.37
C TYR A 54 11.13 -1.68 -9.29
N THR A 55 10.53 -1.89 -10.45
CA THR A 55 10.19 -0.81 -11.38
C THR A 55 8.70 -0.81 -11.65
N HIS A 56 8.17 0.37 -11.85
CA HIS A 56 6.76 0.58 -12.14
C HIS A 56 6.64 1.77 -13.09
N ASP A 57 5.72 1.67 -14.07
CA ASP A 57 5.49 2.75 -15.02
C ASP A 57 4.64 3.86 -14.38
N PRO A 58 5.19 5.07 -14.16
CA PRO A 58 4.42 6.17 -13.57
C PRO A 58 3.19 6.58 -14.37
N ALA A 59 3.16 6.31 -15.67
CA ALA A 59 2.01 6.65 -16.52
C ALA A 59 0.76 5.83 -16.17
N LYS A 60 0.93 4.70 -15.47
CA LYS A 60 -0.18 3.84 -15.04
C LYS A 60 -0.78 4.25 -13.70
N LEU A 61 -0.21 5.24 -13.02
CA LEU A 61 -0.73 5.72 -11.75
C LEU A 61 -2.01 6.54 -11.96
N PRO A 62 -2.96 6.45 -11.01
CA PRO A 62 -4.11 7.35 -11.05
C PRO A 62 -3.66 8.79 -10.86
N GLN A 63 -4.32 9.71 -11.56
CA GLN A 63 -4.04 11.13 -11.42
C GLN A 63 -4.51 11.62 -10.04
N LYS A 64 -3.77 12.56 -9.49
CA LYS A 64 -4.14 13.17 -8.22
C LYS A 64 -5.47 13.92 -8.37
N GLU A 65 -6.40 13.62 -7.46
CA GLU A 65 -7.71 14.29 -7.39
C GLU A 65 -7.87 14.91 -6.00
N ASP A 66 -8.33 16.15 -5.93
CA ASP A 66 -8.55 16.82 -4.66
C ASP A 66 -9.53 16.06 -3.78
N GLY A 67 -9.15 15.86 -2.52
CA GLY A 67 -9.99 15.14 -1.56
C GLY A 67 -10.04 13.64 -1.73
N THR A 68 -9.23 13.07 -2.63
CA THR A 68 -9.19 11.63 -2.87
C THR A 68 -7.91 11.02 -2.33
N LEU A 69 -8.04 9.95 -1.54
CA LEU A 69 -6.96 9.05 -1.19
C LEU A 69 -7.07 7.80 -2.07
N TRP A 70 -5.94 7.37 -2.61
CA TRP A 70 -5.87 6.17 -3.42
C TRP A 70 -5.34 5.02 -2.58
N ILE A 71 -6.14 3.96 -2.41
CA ILE A 71 -5.70 2.74 -1.75
C ILE A 71 -4.92 1.92 -2.76
N THR A 72 -3.63 1.72 -2.51
CA THR A 72 -2.72 1.02 -3.41
C THR A 72 -2.07 -0.15 -2.67
N PRO A 73 -1.41 -1.06 -3.38
CA PRO A 73 -0.52 -2.00 -2.70
C PRO A 73 0.59 -1.25 -1.95
N LYS A 74 1.01 -1.80 -0.82
CA LYS A 74 2.05 -1.19 0.03
C LYS A 74 3.30 -0.82 -0.74
N LEU A 75 3.74 -1.70 -1.64
CA LEU A 75 4.95 -1.46 -2.43
C LEU A 75 4.82 -0.22 -3.31
N ILE A 76 3.67 -0.05 -3.97
CA ILE A 76 3.43 1.11 -4.83
C ILE A 76 3.41 2.40 -4.01
N ALA A 77 2.71 2.40 -2.87
CA ALA A 77 2.71 3.56 -1.98
C ALA A 77 4.13 3.91 -1.50
N THR A 78 4.94 2.89 -1.22
CA THR A 78 6.32 3.06 -0.76
C THR A 78 7.22 3.61 -1.88
N LEU A 79 7.08 3.09 -3.10
CA LEU A 79 7.87 3.55 -4.25
C LEU A 79 7.64 5.03 -4.56
N TYR A 80 6.44 5.53 -4.35
CA TYR A 80 6.07 6.90 -4.69
C TYR A 80 5.92 7.82 -3.46
N ALA A 81 6.41 7.38 -2.30
CA ALA A 81 6.25 8.11 -1.03
C ALA A 81 6.84 9.53 -1.07
N GLY A 82 7.91 9.76 -1.81
CA GLY A 82 8.53 11.08 -1.95
C GLY A 82 7.86 11.99 -2.97
N VAL A 83 6.90 11.47 -3.75
CA VAL A 83 6.27 12.17 -4.87
C VAL A 83 4.76 12.31 -4.67
N ARG A 84 4.13 11.30 -4.08
CA ARG A 84 2.67 11.24 -3.90
C ARG A 84 2.34 11.10 -2.42
N ASN A 85 1.52 12.02 -1.93
CA ASN A 85 1.03 12.00 -0.53
C ASN A 85 -0.41 11.50 -0.41
N ASP A 86 -1.03 11.15 -1.53
CA ASP A 86 -2.41 10.70 -1.63
C ASP A 86 -2.53 9.17 -1.74
N PHE A 87 -1.42 8.43 -1.66
CA PHE A 87 -1.42 6.97 -1.67
C PHE A 87 -1.40 6.45 -0.23
N VAL A 88 -2.29 5.50 0.04
CA VAL A 88 -2.39 4.79 1.31
C VAL A 88 -2.50 3.30 1.03
N PHE A 89 -2.26 2.48 2.03
CA PHE A 89 -2.40 1.03 1.91
C PHE A 89 -3.06 0.47 3.17
N PRO A 90 -3.72 -0.71 3.08
CA PRO A 90 -4.33 -1.31 4.26
C PRO A 90 -3.28 -1.70 5.30
N ALA A 91 -3.54 -1.40 6.56
CA ALA A 91 -2.70 -1.84 7.67
C ALA A 91 -2.94 -3.33 7.93
N SER A 92 -2.32 -4.17 7.10
CA SER A 92 -2.60 -5.61 7.00
C SER A 92 -1.91 -6.45 8.08
N HIS A 93 -1.07 -5.85 8.91
CA HIS A 93 -0.40 -6.60 9.97
C HIS A 93 -1.36 -6.92 11.11
N PRO A 94 -1.40 -8.16 11.62
CA PRO A 94 -2.29 -8.50 12.73
C PRO A 94 -2.09 -7.63 13.98
N GLY A 95 -0.85 -7.19 14.23
CA GLY A 95 -0.55 -6.25 15.31
C GLY A 95 -1.21 -4.88 15.18
N ASP A 96 -1.65 -4.50 13.97
CA ASP A 96 -2.39 -3.27 13.71
C ASP A 96 -3.91 -3.48 13.76
N GLY A 97 -4.37 -4.67 14.16
CA GLY A 97 -5.78 -4.98 14.29
C GLY A 97 -6.41 -5.60 13.04
N ALA A 98 -5.62 -5.99 12.05
CA ALA A 98 -6.14 -6.69 10.88
C ALA A 98 -6.65 -8.08 11.27
N PHE A 99 -7.82 -8.41 10.75
CA PHE A 99 -8.46 -9.71 11.02
C PHE A 99 -8.38 -10.59 9.77
N TYR A 100 -7.85 -11.81 9.95
CA TYR A 100 -7.75 -12.81 8.89
C TYR A 100 -8.63 -14.00 9.24
N LYS A 101 -9.38 -14.49 8.27
CA LYS A 101 -9.96 -15.83 8.36
C LYS A 101 -8.87 -16.86 8.12
N LYS A 102 -9.07 -18.07 8.66
CA LYS A 102 -8.16 -19.18 8.48
C LYS A 102 -7.94 -19.43 6.98
N ASP A 103 -6.67 -19.60 6.59
CA ASP A 103 -6.21 -19.92 5.23
C ASP A 103 -6.44 -18.81 4.18
N GLU A 104 -6.74 -17.59 4.59
CA GLU A 104 -6.81 -16.44 3.68
C GLU A 104 -5.51 -15.64 3.70
N HIS A 105 -5.09 -15.17 2.51
CA HIS A 105 -3.88 -14.35 2.36
C HIS A 105 -4.14 -12.86 2.54
N ALA A 106 -5.37 -12.41 2.30
CA ALA A 106 -5.77 -11.03 2.51
C ALA A 106 -6.62 -10.91 3.77
N PRO A 107 -6.51 -9.81 4.53
CA PRO A 107 -7.33 -9.63 5.71
C PRO A 107 -8.80 -9.45 5.32
N GLN A 108 -9.69 -9.96 6.15
CA GLN A 108 -11.12 -9.75 5.99
C GLN A 108 -11.51 -8.30 6.26
N HIS A 109 -10.86 -7.68 7.25
CA HIS A 109 -10.93 -6.25 7.49
C HIS A 109 -9.64 -5.76 8.14
N VAL A 110 -9.40 -4.48 8.01
CA VAL A 110 -8.34 -3.75 8.72
C VAL A 110 -8.98 -2.67 9.57
N THR A 111 -8.24 -2.10 10.50
CA THR A 111 -8.77 -1.06 11.39
C THR A 111 -8.39 0.35 10.92
N TYR A 112 -7.42 0.48 10.03
CA TYR A 112 -7.05 1.76 9.43
C TYR A 112 -6.22 1.55 8.16
N LEU A 113 -6.08 2.64 7.42
CA LEU A 113 -5.17 2.72 6.28
C LEU A 113 -3.90 3.44 6.72
N ARG A 114 -2.77 3.08 6.12
CA ARG A 114 -1.47 3.68 6.44
C ARG A 114 -0.91 4.45 5.26
N ARG A 115 -0.16 5.48 5.56
CA ARG A 115 0.83 6.03 4.63
C ARG A 115 2.17 5.31 4.83
N PRO A 116 3.07 5.33 3.82
CA PRO A 116 4.42 4.79 4.01
C PRO A 116 5.12 5.44 5.19
N SER A 117 5.88 4.63 5.90
CA SER A 117 6.68 5.12 7.04
C SER A 117 7.71 6.14 6.57
N VAL A 118 7.92 7.17 7.38
CA VAL A 118 8.94 8.18 7.13
C VAL A 118 10.01 8.09 8.22
N LEU A 119 11.25 8.33 7.81
CA LEU A 119 12.36 8.39 8.75
C LEU A 119 12.53 9.85 9.20
N VAL A 120 12.36 10.08 10.50
CA VAL A 120 12.58 11.39 11.10
C VAL A 120 13.84 11.29 11.94
N GLY A 121 14.88 12.04 11.56
CA GLY A 121 16.12 12.05 12.33
C GLY A 121 15.94 12.81 13.64
N TYR A 122 16.70 12.40 14.66
CA TYR A 122 16.76 13.17 15.88
C TYR A 122 17.56 14.44 15.64
N PRO A 123 17.10 15.58 16.18
CA PRO A 123 17.92 16.79 16.14
C PRO A 123 19.21 16.55 16.95
N SER A 124 20.34 16.83 16.32
CA SER A 124 21.65 16.70 16.96
C SER A 124 21.91 17.86 17.90
#